data_973233b9e1157591748667106f629320
#
_entry.id   973233b9e1157591748667106f629320
#
_cell.length_a   1.000
_cell.length_b   1.000
_cell.length_c   1.000
_cell.angle_alpha   90.00
_cell.angle_beta   90.00
_cell.angle_gamma   90.00
#
_symmetry.space_group_name_H-M   'P 1'
#
loop_
_entity.id
_entity.type
_entity.pdbx_description
1 polymer ?
#
loop_
_entity_poly.entity_id
_entity_poly.type
_entity_poly.pdbx_seq_one_letter_code
_entity_poly.pdbx_strand_id
1 'polypeptide(L)'
;MPMLETNRLSVRYGTKTIVDSLSFSVSEGQWLMIVGPNGAGKSTALSAITQGAPYTGSVLFEGQDVKKMKSALRAQAIGVLSQNHFVGYGFTVEEVVRLGRFAYSGGLLGRSQTEDAKHVEHALTLTGMQDKRQ
;
A
#
# COMPACT_ATOMS: atom_id res chain seq x y z
N MET A 1 6.17 6.04 19.41
CA MET A 1 6.46 6.74 18.14
C MET A 1 5.38 6.35 17.14
N PRO A 2 4.77 7.27 16.37
CA PRO A 2 3.77 6.89 15.40
C PRO A 2 4.36 5.99 14.30
N MET A 3 3.61 4.96 13.89
CA MET A 3 3.96 4.13 12.73
C MET A 3 3.76 4.90 11.43
N LEU A 4 2.64 5.62 11.30
CA LEU A 4 2.33 6.46 10.16
C LEU A 4 1.93 7.85 10.64
N GLU A 5 2.47 8.89 10.02
CA GLU A 5 2.13 10.28 10.32
C GLU A 5 1.98 11.08 9.04
N THR A 6 0.95 11.91 8.97
CA THR A 6 0.80 12.91 7.92
C THR A 6 0.84 14.30 8.56
N ASN A 7 1.51 15.24 7.91
CA ASN A 7 1.56 16.62 8.35
C ASN A 7 1.24 17.55 7.19
N ARG A 8 0.09 18.25 7.31
CA ARG A 8 -0.46 19.15 6.31
C ARG A 8 -0.47 18.56 4.89
N LEU A 9 -0.82 17.28 4.77
CA LEU A 9 -0.95 16.60 3.50
C LEU A 9 -2.03 17.26 2.66
N SER A 10 -1.68 17.81 1.51
CA SER A 10 -2.64 18.41 0.58
C SER A 10 -2.44 17.87 -0.83
N VAL A 11 -3.56 17.60 -1.51
CA VAL A 11 -3.58 17.09 -2.90
C VAL A 11 -4.40 18.04 -3.76
N ARG A 12 -3.83 18.45 -4.88
CA ARG A 12 -4.48 19.34 -5.85
C ARG A 12 -4.39 18.75 -7.26
N TYR A 13 -5.47 18.90 -8.02
CA TYR A 13 -5.51 18.62 -9.45
C TYR A 13 -5.88 19.91 -10.19
N GLY A 14 -4.92 20.49 -10.90
CA GLY A 14 -5.06 21.82 -11.49
C GLY A 14 -5.35 22.87 -10.41
N THR A 15 -6.46 23.58 -10.54
CA THR A 15 -6.90 24.60 -9.58
C THR A 15 -7.70 24.03 -8.40
N LYS A 16 -8.14 22.78 -8.49
CA LYS A 16 -9.02 22.16 -7.48
C LYS A 16 -8.23 21.49 -6.39
N THR A 17 -8.42 21.89 -5.13
CA THR A 17 -7.92 21.18 -3.95
C THR A 17 -8.90 20.06 -3.60
N ILE A 18 -8.40 18.82 -3.51
CA ILE A 18 -9.18 17.63 -3.19
C ILE A 18 -8.98 17.24 -1.74
N VAL A 19 -7.76 17.34 -1.24
CA VAL A 19 -7.41 17.14 0.17
C VAL A 19 -6.69 18.38 0.63
N ASP A 20 -7.09 18.94 1.75
CA ASP A 20 -6.50 20.16 2.29
C ASP A 20 -5.98 19.94 3.71
N SER A 21 -4.68 20.13 3.87
CA SER A 21 -3.96 20.19 5.16
C SER A 21 -4.27 19.04 6.13
N LEU A 22 -4.46 17.83 5.59
CA LEU A 22 -4.78 16.63 6.39
C LEU A 22 -3.59 16.25 7.27
N SER A 23 -3.81 16.20 8.58
CA SER A 23 -2.81 15.81 9.57
C SER A 23 -3.39 14.78 10.53
N PHE A 24 -2.73 13.66 10.70
CA PHE A 24 -3.04 12.63 11.69
C PHE A 24 -1.81 11.75 11.95
N SER A 25 -1.89 10.95 13.00
CA SER A 25 -0.91 9.91 13.29
C SER A 25 -1.61 8.61 13.68
N VAL A 26 -0.98 7.49 13.34
CA VAL A 26 -1.43 6.13 13.69
C VAL A 26 -0.25 5.40 14.30
N SER A 27 -0.42 4.89 15.52
CA SER A 27 0.57 4.04 16.20
C SER A 27 0.36 2.56 15.83
N GLU A 28 1.35 1.75 16.15
CA GLU A 28 1.23 0.29 16.01
C GLU A 28 -0.01 -0.24 16.76
N GLY A 29 -0.72 -1.18 16.12
CA GLY A 29 -1.94 -1.76 16.67
C GLY A 29 -3.17 -0.86 16.65
N GLN A 30 -3.06 0.38 16.18
CA GLN A 30 -4.20 1.30 16.06
C GLN A 30 -4.93 1.16 14.73
N TRP A 31 -6.20 1.44 14.77
CA TRP A 31 -7.06 1.57 13.60
C TRP A 31 -7.45 3.03 13.40
N LEU A 32 -7.36 3.50 12.16
CA LEU A 32 -7.87 4.82 11.77
C LEU A 32 -8.93 4.64 10.69
N MET A 33 -10.12 5.18 10.91
CA MET A 33 -11.18 5.18 9.93
C MET A 33 -11.34 6.58 9.34
N ILE A 34 -11.25 6.68 8.00
CA ILE A 34 -11.52 7.91 7.26
C ILE A 34 -12.94 7.83 6.70
N VAL A 35 -13.85 8.65 7.21
CA VAL A 35 -15.26 8.70 6.82
C VAL A 35 -15.59 10.00 6.12
N GLY A 36 -16.61 9.97 5.26
CA GLY A 36 -17.10 11.13 4.53
C GLY A 36 -17.88 10.74 3.28
N PRO A 37 -18.59 11.68 2.66
CA PRO A 37 -19.38 11.43 1.45
C PRO A 37 -18.50 11.02 0.25
N ASN A 38 -19.14 10.53 -0.81
CA ASN A 38 -18.45 10.24 -2.07
C ASN A 38 -17.87 11.55 -2.64
N GLY A 39 -16.65 11.49 -3.13
CA GLY A 39 -15.94 12.66 -3.63
C GLY A 39 -15.22 13.51 -2.56
N ALA A 40 -15.31 13.16 -1.26
CA ALA A 40 -14.62 13.90 -0.19
C ALA A 40 -13.09 13.76 -0.18
N GLY A 41 -12.48 13.05 -1.12
CA GLY A 41 -11.03 12.91 -1.22
C GLY A 41 -10.42 11.75 -0.42
N LYS A 42 -11.22 10.85 0.17
CA LYS A 42 -10.73 9.70 0.97
C LYS A 42 -9.73 8.84 0.21
N SER A 43 -10.10 8.36 -0.97
CA SER A 43 -9.21 7.55 -1.82
C SER A 43 -8.00 8.34 -2.33
N THR A 44 -8.17 9.65 -2.55
CA THR A 44 -7.08 10.53 -2.96
C THR A 44 -6.06 10.71 -1.84
N ALA A 45 -6.52 10.84 -0.59
CA ALA A 45 -5.64 10.90 0.58
C ALA A 45 -4.83 9.60 0.74
N LEU A 46 -5.49 8.43 0.63
CA LEU A 46 -4.81 7.13 0.67
C LEU A 46 -3.82 6.97 -0.48
N SER A 47 -4.20 7.37 -1.70
CA SER A 47 -3.29 7.35 -2.85
C SER A 47 -2.06 8.24 -2.63
N ALA A 48 -2.23 9.42 -2.05
CA ALA A 48 -1.11 10.31 -1.72
C ALA A 48 -0.17 9.70 -0.68
N ILE A 49 -0.71 9.09 0.38
CA ILE A 49 0.07 8.42 1.43
C ILE A 49 0.95 7.31 0.83
N THR A 50 0.43 6.57 -0.15
CA THR A 50 1.13 5.47 -0.80
C THR A 50 1.96 5.88 -2.03
N GLN A 51 2.12 7.16 -2.28
CA GLN A 51 2.86 7.74 -3.42
C GLN A 51 2.18 7.49 -4.78
N GLY A 52 0.90 7.18 -4.81
CA GLY A 52 0.11 7.04 -6.04
C GLY A 52 -0.44 8.38 -6.57
N ALA A 53 -0.39 9.45 -5.78
CA ALA A 53 -0.77 10.80 -6.19
C ALA A 53 0.24 11.83 -5.66
N PRO A 54 0.53 12.91 -6.44
CA PRO A 54 1.40 13.98 -5.97
C PRO A 54 0.73 14.77 -4.83
N TYR A 55 1.51 15.18 -3.86
CA TYR A 55 1.02 15.94 -2.70
C TYR A 55 2.07 16.93 -2.19
N THR A 56 1.61 17.92 -1.43
CA THR A 56 2.41 18.80 -0.58
C THR A 56 2.25 18.39 0.90
N GLY A 57 3.10 18.91 1.77
CA GLY A 57 3.21 18.42 3.15
C GLY A 57 4.11 17.20 3.25
N SER A 58 4.01 16.47 4.34
CA SER A 58 4.84 15.28 4.58
C SER A 58 4.02 14.06 5.00
N VAL A 59 4.51 12.89 4.62
CA VAL A 59 4.06 11.58 5.10
C VAL A 59 5.28 10.85 5.62
N LEU A 60 5.24 10.43 6.87
CA LEU A 60 6.32 9.70 7.54
C LEU A 60 5.83 8.29 7.88
N PHE A 61 6.64 7.31 7.58
CA PHE A 61 6.49 5.93 8.05
C PHE A 61 7.66 5.62 8.99
N GLU A 62 7.37 5.32 10.24
CA GLU A 62 8.38 5.13 11.29
C GLU A 62 9.42 6.26 11.34
N GLY A 63 8.95 7.51 11.18
CA GLY A 63 9.78 8.70 11.17
C GLY A 63 10.53 8.96 9.86
N GLN A 64 10.49 8.07 8.88
CA GLN A 64 11.11 8.24 7.58
C GLN A 64 10.14 8.80 6.55
N ASP A 65 10.53 9.86 5.83
CA ASP A 65 9.71 10.42 4.74
C ASP A 65 9.52 9.40 3.62
N VAL A 66 8.27 9.03 3.34
CA VAL A 66 7.93 8.02 2.32
C VAL A 66 8.38 8.43 0.91
N LYS A 67 8.54 9.74 0.62
CA LYS A 67 9.11 10.22 -0.66
C LYS A 67 10.58 9.83 -0.82
N LYS A 68 11.31 9.69 0.28
CA LYS A 68 12.73 9.34 0.31
C LYS A 68 12.96 7.83 0.40
N MET A 69 11.94 7.06 0.69
CA MET A 69 12.04 5.60 0.73
C MET A 69 12.23 5.02 -0.67
N LYS A 70 13.13 4.04 -0.80
CA LYS A 70 13.23 3.23 -2.02
C LYS A 70 11.89 2.52 -2.25
N SER A 71 11.44 2.43 -3.51
CA SER A 71 10.14 1.84 -3.87
C SER A 71 9.94 0.43 -3.33
N ALA A 72 10.98 -0.41 -3.37
CA ALA A 72 10.93 -1.77 -2.81
C ALA A 72 10.69 -1.77 -1.30
N LEU A 73 11.42 -0.94 -0.52
CA LEU A 73 11.24 -0.84 0.93
C LEU A 73 9.84 -0.32 1.29
N ARG A 74 9.36 0.68 0.57
CA ARG A 74 8.00 1.20 0.76
C ARG A 74 6.94 0.13 0.48
N ALA A 75 7.08 -0.64 -0.61
CA ALA A 75 6.16 -1.72 -0.94
C ALA A 75 6.20 -2.89 0.05
N GLN A 76 7.32 -3.09 0.75
CA GLN A 76 7.42 -4.05 1.86
C GLN A 76 6.74 -3.55 3.14
N ALA A 77 6.74 -2.25 3.36
CA ALA A 77 6.24 -1.61 4.59
C ALA A 77 4.75 -1.27 4.52
N ILE A 78 4.24 -0.87 3.34
CA ILE A 78 2.88 -0.34 3.19
C ILE A 78 2.11 -1.18 2.16
N GLY A 79 1.15 -1.96 2.65
CA GLY A 79 0.20 -2.67 1.81
C GLY A 79 -1.05 -1.81 1.54
N VAL A 80 -1.58 -1.89 0.32
CA VAL A 80 -2.81 -1.19 -0.09
C VAL A 80 -3.79 -2.17 -0.71
N LEU A 81 -5.02 -2.18 -0.19
CA LEU A 81 -6.12 -2.87 -0.83
C LEU A 81 -7.09 -1.84 -1.37
N SER A 82 -7.18 -1.71 -2.69
CA SER A 82 -8.12 -0.78 -3.33
C SER A 82 -9.48 -1.46 -3.57
N GLN A 83 -10.53 -0.65 -3.64
CA GLN A 83 -11.91 -1.12 -3.82
C GLN A 83 -12.13 -1.82 -5.18
N ASN A 84 -11.45 -1.37 -6.22
CA ASN A 84 -11.55 -1.91 -7.57
C ASN A 84 -10.19 -2.50 -7.98
N HIS A 85 -9.95 -3.75 -7.62
CA HIS A 85 -8.86 -4.53 -8.20
C HIS A 85 -9.40 -5.34 -9.37
N PHE A 86 -9.04 -4.92 -10.57
CA PHE A 86 -9.19 -5.75 -11.76
C PHE A 86 -7.85 -6.44 -11.99
N VAL A 87 -7.81 -7.72 -11.73
CA VAL A 87 -6.72 -8.57 -12.18
C VAL A 87 -7.05 -8.96 -13.62
N GLY A 88 -6.18 -8.59 -14.57
CA GLY A 88 -6.39 -8.91 -15.98
C GLY A 88 -6.64 -10.40 -16.20
N TYR A 89 -7.38 -10.74 -17.24
CA TYR A 89 -7.68 -12.13 -17.59
C TYR A 89 -6.41 -12.92 -17.81
N GLY A 90 -6.34 -14.13 -17.26
CA GLY A 90 -5.27 -15.10 -17.51
C GLY A 90 -4.27 -15.30 -16.37
N PHE A 91 -4.43 -14.62 -15.23
CA PHE A 91 -3.65 -14.92 -14.02
C PHE A 91 -4.40 -15.89 -13.12
N THR A 92 -3.70 -16.89 -12.62
CA THR A 92 -4.18 -17.74 -11.54
C THR A 92 -4.16 -17.01 -10.21
N VAL A 93 -4.93 -17.46 -9.22
CA VAL A 93 -4.90 -16.90 -7.86
C VAL A 93 -3.49 -16.96 -7.26
N GLU A 94 -2.78 -18.05 -7.48
CA GLU A 94 -1.40 -18.19 -7.00
C GLU A 94 -0.45 -17.17 -7.63
N GLU A 95 -0.56 -16.93 -8.93
CA GLU A 95 0.26 -15.92 -9.62
C GLU A 95 0.00 -14.52 -9.08
N VAL A 96 -1.26 -14.16 -8.84
CA VAL A 96 -1.62 -12.87 -8.23
C VAL A 96 -1.02 -12.71 -6.83
N VAL A 97 -1.13 -13.74 -5.99
CA VAL A 97 -0.54 -13.72 -4.65
C VAL A 97 0.97 -13.62 -4.73
N ARG A 98 1.59 -14.30 -5.69
CA ARG A 98 3.04 -14.25 -5.93
C ARG A 98 3.53 -12.85 -6.33
N LEU A 99 2.72 -12.03 -7.00
CA LEU A 99 3.06 -10.63 -7.30
C LEU A 99 3.36 -9.82 -6.03
N GLY A 100 2.71 -10.13 -4.90
CA GLY A 100 3.01 -9.53 -3.60
C GLY A 100 4.44 -9.75 -3.12
N ARG A 101 5.13 -10.76 -3.65
CA ARG A 101 6.55 -11.04 -3.32
C ARG A 101 7.54 -10.24 -4.17
N PHE A 102 7.08 -9.55 -5.20
CA PHE A 102 7.95 -8.80 -6.12
C PHE A 102 8.84 -7.76 -5.41
N ALA A 103 8.29 -7.08 -4.40
CA ALA A 103 9.06 -6.12 -3.60
C ALA A 103 10.23 -6.73 -2.80
N TYR A 104 10.20 -8.05 -2.59
CA TYR A 104 11.22 -8.80 -1.86
C TYR A 104 12.24 -9.46 -2.79
N SER A 105 12.01 -9.41 -4.11
CA SER A 105 12.93 -9.95 -5.11
C SER A 105 14.15 -9.03 -5.21
N GLY A 106 15.25 -9.39 -4.58
CA GLY A 106 16.49 -8.61 -4.52
C GLY A 106 17.33 -8.62 -5.80
N GLY A 107 16.73 -8.48 -6.99
CA GLY A 107 17.45 -8.50 -8.27
C GLY A 107 17.99 -9.90 -8.65
N LEU A 108 19.05 -9.94 -9.49
CA LEU A 108 19.63 -11.16 -10.10
C LEU A 108 20.13 -12.22 -9.08
N LEU A 109 20.36 -11.84 -7.82
CA LEU A 109 20.79 -12.70 -6.70
C LEU A 109 19.65 -12.89 -5.67
N GLY A 110 18.39 -12.72 -6.09
CA GLY A 110 17.22 -12.71 -5.23
C GLY A 110 17.01 -14.01 -4.44
N ARG A 111 16.29 -13.87 -3.33
CA ARG A 111 15.87 -14.91 -2.39
C ARG A 111 15.40 -16.18 -3.07
N SER A 112 15.64 -17.30 -2.39
CA SER A 112 15.25 -18.63 -2.80
C SER A 112 13.75 -18.71 -3.16
N GLN A 113 13.42 -19.24 -4.34
CA GLN A 113 12.06 -19.54 -4.77
C GLN A 113 11.26 -20.34 -3.73
N THR A 114 11.96 -21.10 -2.89
CA THR A 114 11.37 -21.89 -1.81
C THR A 114 10.83 -21.03 -0.66
N GLU A 115 11.45 -19.90 -0.32
CA GLU A 115 10.93 -18.98 0.71
C GLU A 115 9.70 -18.24 0.20
N ASP A 116 9.72 -17.78 -1.04
CA ASP A 116 8.55 -17.11 -1.63
C ASP A 116 7.37 -18.06 -1.75
N ALA A 117 7.59 -19.34 -2.09
CA ALA A 117 6.54 -20.35 -2.13
C ALA A 117 5.88 -20.54 -0.74
N LYS A 118 6.65 -20.55 0.35
CA LYS A 118 6.09 -20.64 1.71
C LYS A 118 5.20 -19.45 2.06
N HIS A 119 5.61 -18.25 1.70
CA HIS A 119 4.80 -17.03 1.94
C HIS A 119 3.52 -17.03 1.11
N VAL A 120 3.57 -17.48 -0.14
CA VAL A 120 2.39 -17.64 -0.99
C VAL A 120 1.43 -18.66 -0.40
N GLU A 121 1.93 -19.84 0.01
CA GLU A 121 1.13 -20.86 0.67
C GLU A 121 0.46 -20.34 1.94
N HIS A 122 1.21 -19.63 2.77
CA HIS A 122 0.68 -19.03 3.99
C HIS A 122 -0.43 -18.03 3.69
N ALA A 123 -0.26 -17.15 2.70
CA ALA A 123 -1.27 -16.18 2.30
C ALA A 123 -2.55 -16.86 1.77
N LEU A 124 -2.42 -17.90 0.94
CA LEU A 124 -3.53 -18.69 0.44
C LEU A 124 -4.29 -19.38 1.58
N THR A 125 -3.56 -19.90 2.57
CA THR A 125 -4.13 -20.54 3.77
C THR A 125 -4.93 -19.53 4.59
N LEU A 126 -4.36 -18.37 4.89
CA LEU A 126 -5.03 -17.31 5.66
C LEU A 126 -6.32 -16.81 5.01
N THR A 127 -6.38 -16.82 3.69
CA THR A 127 -7.55 -16.34 2.93
C THR A 127 -8.51 -17.45 2.52
N GLY A 128 -8.23 -18.72 2.84
CA GLY A 128 -9.04 -19.88 2.44
C GLY A 128 -9.09 -20.10 0.92
N MET A 129 -8.04 -19.69 0.20
CA MET A 129 -7.96 -19.77 -1.26
C MET A 129 -7.12 -20.92 -1.80
N GLN A 130 -6.72 -21.89 -0.95
CA GLN A 130 -5.87 -23.03 -1.35
C GLN A 130 -6.49 -23.85 -2.47
N ASP A 131 -7.81 -24.09 -2.42
CA ASP A 131 -8.53 -24.90 -3.41
C ASP A 131 -8.83 -24.12 -4.72
N LYS A 132 -8.47 -22.84 -4.77
CA LYS A 132 -8.75 -21.94 -5.89
C LYS A 132 -7.48 -21.38 -6.54
N ARG A 133 -6.39 -22.13 -6.45
CA ARG A 133 -5.08 -21.72 -6.96
C ARG A 133 -5.04 -21.49 -8.48
N GLN A 134 -5.85 -22.23 -9.22
CA GLN A 134 -5.91 -22.24 -10.70
C GLN A 134 -6.87 -21.18 -11.23
#